data_a4b094f10a7799de08ba810a5bbb57bc
#
_entry.id   a4b094f10a7799de08ba810a5bbb57bc
#
_cell.length_a   1.000
_cell.length_b   1.000
_cell.length_c   1.000
_cell.angle_alpha   90.00
_cell.angle_beta   90.00
_cell.angle_gamma   90.00
#
_symmetry.space_group_name_H-M   'P 1'
#
loop_
_entity.id
_entity.type
_entity.pdbx_description
1 polymer ?
#
loop_
_entity_poly.entity_id
_entity_poly.type
_entity_poly.pdbx_seq_one_letter_code
_entity_poly.pdbx_strand_id
1 'polypeptide(L)'
;MFERLTEPSRGVLVEAQDLALELGSPYLGTGHILYGCAEGREETAGRPLHDAGITGSSIRRALPRTEQQTAGHIDPDALLAIGIDYEGVRAATEQTFGPGALESVQHRRAPRARARKPWFTPEAKRSLEMALRVAVELHHKRIEPGHLLLGLLRLDDPFVANAIERSETTVAALSSAVLARFPTA
;
A
#
# COMPACT_ATOMS: atom_id res chain seq x y z
N MET A 1 -5.06 -0.15 -20.59
CA MET A 1 -3.82 -0.06 -19.77
C MET A 1 -3.41 -1.45 -19.28
N PHE A 2 -4.26 -2.21 -18.60
CA PHE A 2 -3.93 -3.53 -18.06
C PHE A 2 -3.52 -4.58 -19.12
N GLU A 3 -3.97 -4.43 -20.36
CA GLU A 3 -3.58 -5.30 -21.49
C GLU A 3 -2.09 -5.16 -21.86
N ARG A 4 -1.48 -4.02 -21.56
CA ARG A 4 -0.06 -3.77 -21.82
C ARG A 4 0.88 -4.28 -20.71
N LEU A 5 0.36 -4.66 -19.54
CA LEU A 5 1.16 -5.23 -18.47
C LEU A 5 1.72 -6.58 -18.90
N THR A 6 3.02 -6.78 -18.69
CA THR A 6 3.64 -8.10 -18.78
C THR A 6 3.13 -9.00 -17.66
N GLU A 7 3.34 -10.29 -17.78
CA GLU A 7 2.99 -11.23 -16.72
C GLU A 7 3.73 -10.91 -15.41
N PRO A 8 5.04 -10.62 -15.42
CA PRO A 8 5.74 -10.15 -14.22
C PRO A 8 5.12 -8.88 -13.60
N SER A 9 4.72 -7.90 -14.40
CA SER A 9 4.07 -6.70 -13.88
C SER A 9 2.70 -6.97 -13.27
N ARG A 10 1.98 -7.95 -13.77
CA ARG A 10 0.74 -8.43 -13.13
C ARG A 10 1.05 -9.11 -11.81
N GLY A 11 2.13 -9.90 -11.75
CA GLY A 11 2.64 -10.49 -10.52
C GLY A 11 2.89 -9.44 -9.44
N VAL A 12 3.56 -8.33 -9.78
CA VAL A 12 3.77 -7.20 -8.86
C VAL A 12 2.45 -6.70 -8.26
N LEU A 13 1.40 -6.56 -9.08
CA LEU A 13 0.09 -6.09 -8.59
C LEU A 13 -0.65 -7.15 -7.77
N VAL A 14 -0.43 -8.43 -8.04
CA VAL A 14 -0.98 -9.54 -7.24
C VAL A 14 -0.32 -9.54 -5.86
N GLU A 15 1.01 -9.50 -5.79
CA GLU A 15 1.75 -9.40 -4.53
C GLU A 15 1.33 -8.16 -3.70
N ALA A 16 1.15 -7.02 -4.37
CA ALA A 16 0.65 -5.81 -3.73
C ALA A 16 -0.76 -5.99 -3.14
N GLN A 17 -1.64 -6.71 -3.86
CA GLN A 17 -3.00 -7.00 -3.41
C GLN A 17 -3.01 -7.97 -2.24
N ASP A 18 -2.20 -9.02 -2.32
CA ASP A 18 -2.11 -10.05 -1.28
C ASP A 18 -1.58 -9.45 0.02
N LEU A 19 -0.56 -8.58 -0.06
CA LEU A 19 -0.09 -7.84 1.11
C LEU A 19 -1.18 -6.92 1.69
N ALA A 20 -1.93 -6.19 0.85
CA ALA A 20 -3.01 -5.33 1.33
C ALA A 20 -4.08 -6.14 2.07
N LEU A 21 -4.46 -7.31 1.54
CA LEU A 21 -5.39 -8.23 2.19
C LEU A 21 -4.84 -8.78 3.50
N GLU A 22 -3.57 -9.15 3.53
CA GLU A 22 -2.89 -9.67 4.72
C GLU A 22 -2.81 -8.62 5.84
N LEU A 23 -2.54 -7.37 5.49
CA LEU A 23 -2.52 -6.25 6.42
C LEU A 23 -3.92 -5.75 6.81
N GLY A 24 -4.97 -6.34 6.24
CA GLY A 24 -6.36 -5.92 6.46
C GLY A 24 -6.65 -4.54 5.84
N SER A 25 -5.82 -4.06 4.93
CA SER A 25 -6.01 -2.76 4.29
C SER A 25 -7.18 -2.81 3.30
N PRO A 26 -8.15 -1.90 3.42
CA PRO A 26 -9.21 -1.78 2.41
C PRO A 26 -8.70 -1.15 1.10
N TYR A 27 -7.47 -0.62 1.09
CA TYR A 27 -6.88 0.10 -0.02
C TYR A 27 -5.57 -0.55 -0.48
N LEU A 28 -5.34 -0.46 -1.79
CA LEU A 28 -4.06 -0.73 -2.41
C LEU A 28 -3.40 0.61 -2.75
N GLY A 29 -2.40 0.99 -1.94
CA GLY A 29 -1.65 2.24 -2.09
C GLY A 29 -0.29 2.03 -2.77
N THR A 30 0.44 3.11 -2.95
CA THR A 30 1.80 3.16 -3.53
C THR A 30 2.79 2.26 -2.81
N GLY A 31 2.73 2.21 -1.48
CA GLY A 31 3.59 1.34 -0.67
C GLY A 31 3.35 -0.16 -0.92
N HIS A 32 2.11 -0.57 -1.20
CA HIS A 32 1.82 -1.96 -1.58
C HIS A 32 2.40 -2.29 -2.95
N ILE A 33 2.31 -1.36 -3.92
CA ILE A 33 2.91 -1.55 -5.26
C ILE A 33 4.45 -1.59 -5.14
N LEU A 34 5.05 -0.72 -4.32
CA LEU A 34 6.49 -0.74 -4.03
C LEU A 34 6.92 -2.08 -3.43
N TYR A 35 6.12 -2.63 -2.51
CA TYR A 35 6.34 -3.98 -1.97
C TYR A 35 6.35 -5.03 -3.07
N GLY A 36 5.33 -5.05 -3.93
CA GLY A 36 5.27 -6.00 -5.05
C GLY A 36 6.47 -5.87 -6.00
N CYS A 37 6.97 -4.65 -6.24
CA CYS A 37 8.20 -4.44 -7.00
C CYS A 37 9.44 -5.03 -6.30
N ALA A 38 9.50 -4.96 -4.96
CA ALA A 38 10.63 -5.45 -4.18
C ALA A 38 10.62 -6.97 -3.96
N GLU A 39 9.43 -7.58 -3.86
CA GLU A 39 9.29 -9.05 -3.77
C GLU A 39 9.55 -9.73 -5.12
N GLY A 40 9.25 -9.04 -6.22
CA GLY A 40 9.58 -9.52 -7.55
C GLY A 40 11.10 -9.64 -7.70
N ARG A 41 11.58 -10.83 -8.03
CA ARG A 41 13.01 -11.08 -8.35
C ARG A 41 13.36 -10.61 -9.76
N GLU A 42 12.62 -9.65 -10.25
CA GLU A 42 12.72 -9.10 -11.58
C GLU A 42 13.96 -8.23 -11.73
N GLU A 43 14.65 -8.37 -12.84
CA GLU A 43 15.88 -7.62 -13.13
C GLU A 43 15.62 -6.10 -13.18
N THR A 44 14.45 -5.69 -13.67
CA THR A 44 14.17 -4.26 -13.92
C THR A 44 13.66 -3.50 -12.70
N ALA A 45 13.05 -4.16 -11.71
CA ALA A 45 12.53 -3.52 -10.50
C ALA A 45 13.11 -4.10 -9.21
N GLY A 46 12.97 -5.40 -9.00
CA GLY A 46 13.36 -6.04 -7.75
C GLY A 46 14.84 -5.94 -7.46
N ARG A 47 15.66 -6.15 -8.49
CA ARG A 47 17.12 -6.09 -8.33
C ARG A 47 17.62 -4.69 -7.95
N PRO A 48 17.26 -3.60 -8.64
CA PRO A 48 17.66 -2.25 -8.21
C PRO A 48 17.22 -1.89 -6.79
N LEU A 49 16.01 -2.29 -6.38
CA LEU A 49 15.53 -2.07 -5.03
C LEU A 49 16.37 -2.85 -4.00
N HIS A 50 16.64 -4.11 -4.27
CA HIS A 50 17.45 -4.95 -3.40
C HIS A 50 18.88 -4.42 -3.28
N ASP A 51 19.52 -4.04 -4.40
CA ASP A 51 20.87 -3.46 -4.43
C ASP A 51 20.92 -2.14 -3.63
N ALA A 52 19.81 -1.41 -3.54
CA ALA A 52 19.63 -0.21 -2.72
C ALA A 52 19.24 -0.51 -1.26
N GLY A 53 19.19 -1.77 -0.83
CA GLY A 53 18.76 -2.16 0.52
C GLY A 53 17.27 -2.03 0.79
N ILE A 54 16.45 -1.75 -0.24
CA ILE A 54 14.99 -1.64 -0.12
C ILE A 54 14.40 -3.04 -0.38
N THR A 55 14.02 -3.70 0.70
CA THR A 55 13.49 -5.07 0.66
C THR A 55 11.98 -5.09 0.95
N GLY A 56 11.27 -6.11 0.47
CA GLY A 56 9.87 -6.31 0.81
C GLY A 56 9.62 -6.35 2.32
N SER A 57 10.53 -6.96 3.09
CA SER A 57 10.43 -6.99 4.55
C SER A 57 10.55 -5.61 5.21
N SER A 58 11.36 -4.70 4.67
CA SER A 58 11.48 -3.34 5.17
C SER A 58 10.22 -2.52 4.83
N ILE A 59 9.72 -2.64 3.61
CA ILE A 59 8.49 -1.98 3.16
C ILE A 59 7.28 -2.48 3.95
N ARG A 60 7.12 -3.80 4.09
CA ARG A 60 6.04 -4.41 4.86
C ARG A 60 5.99 -3.92 6.31
N ARG A 61 7.16 -3.75 6.95
CA ARG A 61 7.27 -3.23 8.32
C ARG A 61 6.86 -1.76 8.42
N ALA A 62 7.09 -0.99 7.37
CA ALA A 62 6.76 0.44 7.32
C ALA A 62 5.27 0.69 6.97
N LEU A 63 4.60 -0.28 6.33
CA LEU A 63 3.18 -0.15 6.00
C LEU A 63 2.32 -0.24 7.27
N PRO A 64 1.34 0.67 7.42
CA PRO A 64 0.41 0.59 8.54
C PRO A 64 -0.37 -0.71 8.42
N ARG A 65 -0.36 -1.48 9.48
CA ARG A 65 -1.34 -2.54 9.67
C ARG A 65 -2.65 -1.84 9.99
N THR A 66 -3.66 -2.08 9.20
CA THR A 66 -5.01 -1.82 9.67
C THR A 66 -5.28 -2.93 10.67
N GLU A 67 -4.80 -2.73 11.88
CA GLU A 67 -5.24 -3.56 12.98
C GLU A 67 -6.76 -3.45 12.95
N GLN A 68 -7.44 -4.58 12.96
CA GLN A 68 -8.88 -4.65 13.30
C GLN A 68 -9.14 -4.07 14.71
N GLN A 69 -8.21 -3.29 15.21
CA GLN A 69 -8.15 -2.69 16.52
C GLN A 69 -8.88 -1.37 16.62
N THR A 70 -9.34 -0.79 15.52
CA THR A 70 -10.10 0.46 15.65
C THR A 70 -11.53 0.39 15.14
N ALA A 71 -12.01 -0.76 14.71
CA ALA A 71 -13.46 -0.98 14.71
C ALA A 71 -13.86 -1.34 16.14
N GLY A 72 -13.79 -0.37 17.06
CA GLY A 72 -14.33 -0.55 18.38
C GLY A 72 -13.54 -0.08 19.58
N HIS A 73 -12.26 0.27 19.46
CA HIS A 73 -11.59 0.93 20.58
C HIS A 73 -11.84 2.44 20.46
N ILE A 74 -12.93 2.86 21.05
CA ILE A 74 -13.23 4.27 21.28
C ILE A 74 -12.25 4.71 22.38
N ASP A 75 -11.35 5.63 22.05
CA ASP A 75 -10.48 6.25 23.04
C ASP A 75 -11.29 7.26 23.88
N PRO A 76 -11.58 6.96 25.16
CA PRO A 76 -12.40 7.83 26.00
C PRO A 76 -11.78 9.22 26.17
N ASP A 77 -10.45 9.29 26.21
CA ASP A 77 -9.73 10.57 26.41
C ASP A 77 -9.80 11.44 25.16
N ALA A 78 -9.71 10.84 23.96
CA ALA A 78 -9.91 11.57 22.71
C ALA A 78 -11.35 12.09 22.57
N LEU A 79 -12.35 11.32 23.00
CA LEU A 79 -13.75 11.76 23.00
C LEU A 79 -13.98 12.88 24.00
N LEU A 80 -13.40 12.78 25.19
CA LEU A 80 -13.52 13.81 26.21
C LEU A 80 -12.91 15.14 25.73
N ALA A 81 -11.80 15.09 24.99
CA ALA A 81 -11.15 16.28 24.40
C ALA A 81 -12.06 17.05 23.41
N ILE A 82 -13.02 16.37 22.77
CA ILE A 82 -14.03 16.98 21.87
C ILE A 82 -15.39 17.16 22.56
N GLY A 83 -15.44 17.00 23.89
CA GLY A 83 -16.63 17.25 24.71
C GLY A 83 -17.64 16.09 24.75
N ILE A 84 -17.25 14.89 24.38
CA ILE A 84 -18.11 13.71 24.44
C ILE A 84 -17.73 12.86 25.66
N ASP A 85 -18.62 12.79 26.62
CA ASP A 85 -18.50 11.90 27.79
C ASP A 85 -18.83 10.45 27.38
N TYR A 86 -17.79 9.66 27.11
CA TYR A 86 -17.95 8.26 26.71
C TYR A 86 -18.62 7.41 27.79
N GLU A 87 -18.29 7.61 29.06
CA GLU A 87 -18.86 6.85 30.17
C GLU A 87 -20.36 7.16 30.33
N GLY A 88 -20.75 8.40 30.14
CA GLY A 88 -22.15 8.81 30.14
C GLY A 88 -22.95 8.19 28.97
N VAL A 89 -22.34 8.19 27.78
CA VAL A 89 -22.94 7.54 26.59
C VAL A 89 -23.03 6.02 26.78
N ARG A 90 -22.01 5.40 27.34
CA ARG A 90 -22.00 3.96 27.65
C ARG A 90 -23.10 3.60 28.63
N ALA A 91 -23.18 4.30 29.75
CA ALA A 91 -24.19 4.05 30.77
C ALA A 91 -25.60 4.20 30.22
N ALA A 92 -25.86 5.23 29.43
CA ALA A 92 -27.17 5.45 28.81
C ALA A 92 -27.55 4.34 27.80
N THR A 93 -26.53 3.85 27.05
CA THR A 93 -26.73 2.77 26.08
C THR A 93 -26.99 1.44 26.79
N GLU A 94 -26.22 1.12 27.84
CA GLU A 94 -26.43 -0.09 28.64
C GLU A 94 -27.79 -0.08 29.37
N GLN A 95 -28.23 1.09 29.82
CA GLN A 95 -29.55 1.24 30.44
C GLN A 95 -30.69 0.98 29.43
N THR A 96 -30.50 1.35 28.17
CA THR A 96 -31.53 1.22 27.13
C THR A 96 -31.53 -0.15 26.47
N PHE A 97 -30.38 -0.72 26.22
CA PHE A 97 -30.17 -1.94 25.41
C PHE A 97 -29.58 -3.13 26.21
N GLY A 98 -29.34 -2.95 27.51
CA GLY A 98 -28.77 -3.96 28.40
C GLY A 98 -27.25 -3.93 28.54
N PRO A 99 -26.71 -4.61 29.57
CA PRO A 99 -25.27 -4.63 29.84
C PRO A 99 -24.46 -5.15 28.66
N GLY A 100 -23.37 -4.49 28.31
CA GLY A 100 -22.49 -4.87 27.22
C GLY A 100 -23.05 -4.55 25.83
N ALA A 101 -24.07 -3.69 25.71
CA ALA A 101 -24.66 -3.33 24.42
C ALA A 101 -23.63 -2.71 23.45
N LEU A 102 -22.75 -1.85 23.93
CA LEU A 102 -21.65 -1.29 23.11
C LEU A 102 -20.57 -2.34 22.80
N GLU A 103 -20.26 -3.21 23.73
CA GLU A 103 -19.28 -4.29 23.55
C GLU A 103 -19.79 -5.37 22.58
N SER A 104 -21.10 -5.63 22.57
CA SER A 104 -21.70 -6.58 21.64
C SER A 104 -21.65 -6.11 20.18
N VAL A 105 -21.64 -4.80 19.94
CA VAL A 105 -21.43 -4.21 18.62
C VAL A 105 -19.96 -4.36 18.20
N GLN A 106 -19.03 -4.22 19.15
CA GLN A 106 -17.59 -4.40 18.92
C GLN A 106 -17.25 -5.88 18.64
N HIS A 107 -17.92 -6.83 19.25
CA HIS A 107 -17.68 -8.27 19.10
C HIS A 107 -18.53 -8.92 18.00
N ARG A 108 -19.44 -8.21 17.38
CA ARG A 108 -20.01 -8.67 16.11
C ARG A 108 -18.85 -8.66 15.11
N ARG A 109 -18.09 -9.77 15.11
CA ARG A 109 -17.28 -10.13 13.95
C ARG A 109 -18.16 -9.88 12.74
N ALA A 110 -17.85 -8.81 12.02
CA ALA A 110 -18.37 -8.70 10.68
C ALA A 110 -18.17 -10.08 10.05
N PRO A 111 -19.19 -10.73 9.51
CA PRO A 111 -19.00 -12.00 8.84
C PRO A 111 -17.81 -11.74 7.94
N ARG A 112 -16.81 -12.66 7.93
CA ARG A 112 -15.65 -12.55 7.05
C ARG A 112 -16.21 -12.13 5.71
N ALA A 113 -16.33 -10.82 5.53
CA ALA A 113 -16.82 -10.25 4.29
C ALA A 113 -15.85 -10.85 3.30
N ARG A 114 -16.35 -11.60 2.34
CA ARG A 114 -15.60 -12.11 1.21
C ARG A 114 -14.64 -11.01 0.88
N ALA A 115 -13.33 -11.23 1.07
CA ALA A 115 -12.32 -10.20 1.08
C ALA A 115 -12.54 -9.37 -0.20
N ARG A 116 -13.17 -8.19 -0.05
CA ARG A 116 -13.40 -7.32 -1.19
C ARG A 116 -12.01 -6.94 -1.64
N LYS A 117 -11.74 -7.13 -2.92
CA LYS A 117 -10.46 -6.69 -3.49
C LYS A 117 -10.19 -5.27 -3.05
N PRO A 118 -9.02 -4.97 -2.50
CA PRO A 118 -8.69 -3.62 -2.05
C PRO A 118 -8.78 -2.64 -3.22
N TRP A 119 -9.21 -1.43 -2.93
CA TRP A 119 -9.40 -0.39 -3.95
C TRP A 119 -8.07 0.32 -4.17
N PHE A 120 -7.73 0.60 -5.41
CA PHE A 120 -6.57 1.43 -5.70
C PHE A 120 -6.79 2.86 -5.19
N THR A 121 -5.85 3.38 -4.41
CA THR A 121 -5.86 4.80 -4.04
C THR A 121 -5.67 5.68 -5.28
N PRO A 122 -6.03 6.98 -5.22
CA PRO A 122 -5.75 7.91 -6.31
C PRO A 122 -4.27 7.95 -6.70
N GLU A 123 -3.37 7.92 -5.70
CA GLU A 123 -1.92 7.92 -5.88
C GLU A 123 -1.45 6.65 -6.56
N ALA A 124 -1.96 5.48 -6.14
CA ALA A 124 -1.66 4.20 -6.78
C ALA A 124 -2.13 4.19 -8.25
N LYS A 125 -3.29 4.75 -8.56
CA LYS A 125 -3.75 4.90 -9.95
C LYS A 125 -2.81 5.82 -10.74
N ARG A 126 -2.42 6.95 -10.16
CA ARG A 126 -1.46 7.87 -10.78
C ARG A 126 -0.12 7.20 -11.06
N SER A 127 0.39 6.37 -10.12
CA SER A 127 1.65 5.65 -10.37
C SER A 127 1.57 4.72 -11.57
N LEU A 128 0.43 4.04 -11.75
CA LEU A 128 0.20 3.20 -12.93
C LEU A 128 0.11 4.01 -14.23
N GLU A 129 -0.53 5.18 -14.19
CA GLU A 129 -0.56 6.10 -15.34
C GLU A 129 0.84 6.63 -15.68
N MET A 130 1.64 6.95 -14.66
CA MET A 130 3.03 7.35 -14.86
C MET A 130 3.87 6.21 -15.41
N ALA A 131 3.67 4.97 -14.96
CA ALA A 131 4.32 3.79 -15.52
C ALA A 131 4.02 3.63 -17.03
N LEU A 132 2.78 3.86 -17.44
CA LEU A 132 2.43 3.85 -18.86
C LEU A 132 3.15 4.97 -19.64
N ARG A 133 3.23 6.19 -19.06
CA ARG A 133 3.96 7.30 -19.69
C ARG A 133 5.44 6.97 -19.86
N VAL A 134 6.07 6.42 -18.82
CA VAL A 134 7.47 5.98 -18.89
C VAL A 134 7.66 4.95 -20.00
N ALA A 135 6.79 3.94 -20.10
CA ALA A 135 6.88 2.95 -21.15
C ALA A 135 6.77 3.58 -22.57
N VAL A 136 5.89 4.57 -22.74
CA VAL A 136 5.75 5.31 -23.99
C VAL A 136 6.99 6.15 -24.29
N GLU A 137 7.53 6.86 -23.31
CA GLU A 137 8.76 7.66 -23.44
C GLU A 137 9.96 6.80 -23.83
N LEU A 138 10.05 5.59 -23.30
CA LEU A 138 11.08 4.61 -23.64
C LEU A 138 10.78 3.82 -24.93
N HIS A 139 9.72 4.13 -25.64
CA HIS A 139 9.24 3.43 -26.84
C HIS A 139 8.94 1.94 -26.62
N HIS A 140 8.67 1.55 -25.37
CA HIS A 140 8.33 0.18 -25.03
C HIS A 140 6.84 -0.10 -25.26
N LYS A 141 6.53 -1.23 -25.92
CA LYS A 141 5.15 -1.64 -26.21
C LYS A 141 4.43 -2.21 -25.00
N ARG A 142 5.18 -2.72 -24.03
CA ARG A 142 4.69 -3.38 -22.82
C ARG A 142 5.17 -2.67 -21.57
N ILE A 143 4.41 -2.81 -20.50
CA ILE A 143 4.75 -2.25 -19.19
C ILE A 143 5.38 -3.36 -18.37
N GLU A 144 6.67 -3.26 -18.12
CA GLU A 144 7.45 -4.15 -17.28
C GLU A 144 7.50 -3.64 -15.81
N PRO A 145 7.93 -4.46 -14.84
CA PRO A 145 8.05 -4.03 -13.44
C PRO A 145 8.88 -2.76 -13.23
N GLY A 146 9.96 -2.60 -14.01
CA GLY A 146 10.76 -1.38 -13.96
C GLY A 146 9.99 -0.11 -14.32
N HIS A 147 9.02 -0.19 -15.24
CA HIS A 147 8.15 0.96 -15.53
C HIS A 147 7.23 1.28 -14.35
N LEU A 148 6.72 0.25 -13.63
CA LEU A 148 5.93 0.45 -12.42
C LEU A 148 6.74 1.16 -11.34
N LEU A 149 7.98 0.72 -11.12
CA LEU A 149 8.89 1.36 -10.18
C LEU A 149 9.21 2.80 -10.58
N LEU A 150 9.56 3.04 -11.84
CA LEU A 150 9.80 4.41 -12.35
C LEU A 150 8.55 5.30 -12.22
N GLY A 151 7.37 4.72 -12.43
CA GLY A 151 6.10 5.42 -12.21
C GLY A 151 5.89 5.84 -10.76
N LEU A 152 6.26 4.98 -9.79
CA LEU A 152 6.25 5.31 -8.36
C LEU A 152 7.27 6.40 -8.03
N LEU A 153 8.49 6.30 -8.55
CA LEU A 153 9.58 7.26 -8.29
C LEU A 153 9.31 8.66 -8.85
N ARG A 154 8.42 8.78 -9.83
CA ARG A 154 8.01 10.07 -10.41
C ARG A 154 6.87 10.73 -9.64
N LEU A 155 6.28 10.03 -8.68
CA LEU A 155 5.29 10.61 -7.78
C LEU A 155 5.99 11.24 -6.59
N ASP A 156 5.48 12.40 -6.19
CA ASP A 156 5.85 13.02 -4.92
C ASP A 156 5.06 12.35 -3.77
N ASP A 157 5.32 11.04 -3.58
CA ASP A 157 4.62 10.22 -2.60
C ASP A 157 5.45 10.11 -1.33
N PRO A 158 4.92 10.53 -0.17
CA PRO A 158 5.66 10.54 1.09
C PRO A 158 6.14 9.16 1.56
N PHE A 159 5.36 8.11 1.27
CA PHE A 159 5.76 6.75 1.65
C PHE A 159 6.96 6.28 0.83
N VAL A 160 6.90 6.49 -0.49
CA VAL A 160 8.00 6.12 -1.41
C VAL A 160 9.25 6.93 -1.09
N ALA A 161 9.12 8.24 -0.86
CA ALA A 161 10.21 9.11 -0.46
C ALA A 161 10.87 8.63 0.83
N ASN A 162 10.10 8.35 1.88
CA ASN A 162 10.60 7.86 3.16
C ASN A 162 11.30 6.49 3.02
N ALA A 163 10.78 5.60 2.17
CA ALA A 163 11.43 4.31 1.92
C ALA A 163 12.82 4.47 1.29
N ILE A 164 13.00 5.46 0.41
CA ILE A 164 14.27 5.78 -0.24
C ILE A 164 15.20 6.50 0.73
N GLU A 165 14.72 7.47 1.50
CA GLU A 165 15.51 8.22 2.49
C GLU A 165 16.13 7.31 3.57
N ARG A 166 15.45 6.21 3.90
CA ARG A 166 15.97 5.20 4.84
C ARG A 166 16.99 4.25 4.25
N SER A 167 17.16 4.29 2.95
CA SER A 167 18.17 3.53 2.22
C SER A 167 19.37 4.43 1.88
N GLU A 168 20.48 3.84 1.52
CA GLU A 168 21.69 4.58 1.13
C GLU A 168 21.63 5.04 -0.34
N THR A 169 20.44 5.34 -0.88
CA THR A 169 20.25 5.71 -2.28
C THR A 169 19.41 6.99 -2.43
N THR A 170 19.32 7.47 -3.65
CA THR A 170 18.49 8.61 -4.03
C THR A 170 17.51 8.19 -5.13
N VAL A 171 16.41 8.95 -5.28
CA VAL A 171 15.45 8.74 -6.37
C VAL A 171 16.15 8.75 -7.74
N ALA A 172 17.10 9.66 -7.94
CA ALA A 172 17.87 9.76 -9.19
C ALA A 172 18.76 8.55 -9.44
N ALA A 173 19.49 8.09 -8.40
CA ALA A 173 20.34 6.92 -8.50
C ALA A 173 19.54 5.65 -8.76
N LEU A 174 18.44 5.45 -8.04
CA LEU A 174 17.56 4.31 -8.23
C LEU A 174 16.91 4.33 -9.62
N SER A 175 16.44 5.49 -10.08
CA SER A 175 15.88 5.63 -11.44
C SER A 175 16.90 5.28 -12.50
N SER A 176 18.15 5.74 -12.37
CA SER A 176 19.24 5.41 -13.29
C SER A 176 19.56 3.92 -13.28
N ALA A 177 19.58 3.29 -12.10
CA ALA A 177 19.79 1.86 -11.96
C ALA A 177 18.69 1.03 -12.65
N VAL A 178 17.43 1.46 -12.54
CA VAL A 178 16.30 0.84 -13.23
C VAL A 178 16.42 1.00 -14.75
N LEU A 179 16.71 2.21 -15.22
CA LEU A 179 16.85 2.50 -16.64
C LEU A 179 17.97 1.69 -17.30
N ALA A 180 19.10 1.52 -16.61
CA ALA A 180 20.21 0.71 -17.09
C ALA A 180 19.90 -0.79 -17.26
N ARG A 181 18.78 -1.26 -16.69
CA ARG A 181 18.35 -2.66 -16.76
C ARG A 181 17.40 -2.96 -17.90
N PHE A 182 16.91 -1.94 -18.58
CA PHE A 182 16.12 -2.17 -19.79
C PHE A 182 17.05 -2.53 -20.96
N PRO A 183 16.66 -3.50 -21.80
CA PRO A 183 17.44 -3.80 -22.98
C PRO A 183 17.53 -2.54 -23.87
N THR A 184 18.74 -2.17 -24.22
CA THR A 184 18.95 -1.13 -25.24
C THR A 184 18.35 -1.61 -26.57
N ALA A 185 17.45 -0.80 -27.12
CA ALA A 185 16.79 -1.05 -28.40
C ALA A 185 17.81 -1.05 -29.56
#